data_d288b9bf212c4bcb1ddcb2515fa28701
#
_entry.id   d288b9bf212c4bcb1ddcb2515fa28701
#
_cell.length_a   1.000
_cell.length_b   1.000
_cell.length_c   1.000
_cell.angle_alpha   90.00
_cell.angle_beta   90.00
_cell.angle_gamma   90.00
#
_symmetry.space_group_name_H-M   'P 1'
#
loop_
_entity.id
_entity.type
_entity.pdbx_description
1 polymer ?
#
loop_
_entity_poly.entity_id
_entity_poly.type
_entity_poly.pdbx_seq_one_letter_code
_entity_poly.pdbx_strand_id
1 'polypeptide(L)'
;RRVLLSLCVFGLSLTVVVAAPPAPDKPPLPQPEPIKIERKGGKPTIPDVPRDEVICFALYTVQDKILKLSAQLYPLKAGESREVSLQIHDGTDWQTIAKSTADELGWLATFRVEDWDHSRDHRYRVTHPGGATFEGRIRKDPVDQDEIVVAAFTGNSNTDRGMREDIVKNVRAQDPDLLFFSGDQSYDHRAHTAAWLLFGRQFRDILRDRPTITIPDDHDVGQGNLWGEAGKVSKLRGGADGGYIMPPEYVNMVQRAQTSHLPDPYDPTPIEQGITVYYTSLNVGGIDFAIIEDRKWKTGPAGLIPKQGPRPDHINDPNYDRESVDVPEARLLGDRQLKFLREWGQDWGGADMKAVLSQTIFAGGAHIHGSHNGRLLADLDSNGWPQAGRARALEEMRRCFAFHIAGDQHLATVIHHGINSWEDAGVSFCVP
;
A
#
# COMPACT_ATOMS: atom_id res chain seq x y z
N ARG A 1 -23.08 11.19 -0.35
CA ARG A 1 -22.33 9.97 -0.77
C ARG A 1 -21.82 9.27 0.46
N ARG A 2 -21.92 7.96 0.51
CA ARG A 2 -21.55 7.16 1.69
C ARG A 2 -20.38 6.27 1.32
N VAL A 3 -19.32 6.30 2.11
CA VAL A 3 -18.30 5.25 2.09
C VAL A 3 -18.82 4.15 2.98
N LEU A 4 -19.04 2.98 2.44
CA LEU A 4 -19.20 1.78 3.22
C LEU A 4 -17.83 1.21 3.58
N LEU A 5 -17.14 1.96 4.43
CA LEU A 5 -16.53 1.34 5.57
C LEU A 5 -17.68 1.03 6.50
N SER A 6 -17.88 -0.21 6.93
CA SER A 6 -18.87 -0.55 7.95
C SER A 6 -18.48 0.14 9.24
N LEU A 7 -18.81 1.43 9.34
CA LEU A 7 -18.47 2.29 10.46
C LEU A 7 -19.65 3.13 10.87
N CYS A 8 -19.89 3.09 12.16
CA CYS A 8 -20.65 4.13 12.84
C CYS A 8 -19.78 5.38 12.95
N VAL A 9 -19.91 6.35 12.03
CA VAL A 9 -19.37 7.70 12.21
C VAL A 9 -20.46 8.58 12.77
N PHE A 10 -20.21 9.16 13.94
CA PHE A 10 -21.07 10.16 14.57
C PHE A 10 -21.00 11.47 13.79
N GLY A 11 -22.06 11.83 13.11
CA GLY A 11 -22.26 13.14 12.52
C GLY A 11 -23.74 13.33 12.21
N LEU A 12 -24.43 14.09 13.02
CA LEU A 12 -25.74 14.75 12.90
C LEU A 12 -26.72 14.23 11.86
N SER A 13 -27.00 12.99 11.88
CA SER A 13 -28.25 12.25 11.63
C SER A 13 -27.93 10.80 11.99
N LEU A 14 -28.13 10.45 13.25
CA LEU A 14 -28.11 9.07 13.69
C LEU A 14 -29.25 8.32 13.00
N THR A 15 -28.96 7.76 11.82
CA THR A 15 -29.63 6.52 11.48
C THR A 15 -28.77 5.43 12.08
N VAL A 16 -29.03 5.08 13.33
CA VAL A 16 -28.54 3.85 13.93
C VAL A 16 -29.12 2.74 13.05
N VAL A 17 -28.34 2.20 12.12
CA VAL A 17 -28.60 0.88 11.64
C VAL A 17 -28.32 -0.03 12.81
N VAL A 18 -29.31 -0.24 13.64
CA VAL A 18 -29.31 -1.34 14.60
C VAL A 18 -29.19 -2.58 13.73
N ALA A 19 -28.00 -3.18 13.76
CA ALA A 19 -27.85 -4.51 13.20
C ALA A 19 -29.00 -5.35 13.75
N ALA A 20 -29.78 -5.97 12.89
CA ALA A 20 -30.84 -6.88 13.32
C ALA A 20 -30.20 -7.85 14.34
N PRO A 21 -30.85 -8.15 15.45
CA PRO A 21 -30.33 -9.11 16.39
C PRO A 21 -30.01 -10.39 15.63
N PRO A 22 -28.84 -11.02 15.92
CA PRO A 22 -28.50 -12.26 15.24
C PRO A 22 -29.65 -13.25 15.37
N ALA A 23 -30.01 -13.86 14.26
CA ALA A 23 -31.07 -14.87 14.25
C ALA A 23 -30.75 -15.91 15.31
N PRO A 24 -31.69 -16.28 16.19
CA PRO A 24 -31.41 -17.25 17.25
C PRO A 24 -31.02 -18.58 16.64
N ASP A 25 -29.99 -19.19 17.21
CA ASP A 25 -29.63 -20.62 17.14
C ASP A 25 -29.36 -21.22 15.75
N LYS A 26 -28.47 -20.61 14.95
CA LYS A 26 -27.69 -21.43 14.03
C LYS A 26 -26.47 -21.99 14.79
N PRO A 27 -26.28 -23.32 14.82
CA PRO A 27 -25.07 -23.90 15.42
C PRO A 27 -23.84 -23.25 14.75
N PRO A 28 -22.76 -23.01 15.51
CA PRO A 28 -21.55 -22.46 14.93
C PRO A 28 -21.13 -23.34 13.74
N LEU A 29 -20.77 -22.71 12.63
CA LEU A 29 -20.22 -23.44 11.49
C LEU A 29 -19.02 -24.25 12.01
N PRO A 30 -18.89 -25.54 11.62
CA PRO A 30 -17.74 -26.33 12.00
C PRO A 30 -16.48 -25.53 11.62
N GLN A 31 -15.60 -25.31 12.60
CA GLN A 31 -14.30 -24.68 12.33
C GLN A 31 -13.60 -25.55 11.29
N PRO A 32 -13.15 -24.99 10.16
CA PRO A 32 -12.35 -25.76 9.22
C PRO A 32 -11.15 -26.32 9.96
N GLU A 33 -10.83 -27.59 9.74
CA GLU A 33 -9.59 -28.14 10.29
C GLU A 33 -8.44 -27.24 9.88
N PRO A 34 -7.49 -26.93 10.80
CA PRO A 34 -6.34 -26.10 10.45
C PRO A 34 -5.61 -26.79 9.28
N ILE A 35 -5.60 -26.15 8.13
CA ILE A 35 -4.83 -26.60 6.98
C ILE A 35 -3.38 -26.66 7.45
N LYS A 36 -2.80 -27.85 7.50
CA LYS A 36 -1.36 -28.02 7.74
C LYS A 36 -0.62 -27.45 6.54
N ILE A 37 -0.28 -26.16 6.64
CA ILE A 37 0.51 -25.48 5.62
C ILE A 37 1.93 -26.04 5.73
N GLU A 38 2.34 -26.85 4.76
CA GLU A 38 3.74 -27.24 4.62
C GLU A 38 4.56 -25.99 4.33
N ARG A 39 5.32 -25.51 5.30
CA ARG A 39 6.28 -24.43 5.12
C ARG A 39 7.36 -24.90 4.14
N LYS A 40 7.20 -24.59 2.88
CA LYS A 40 8.27 -24.77 1.88
C LYS A 40 9.33 -23.74 2.15
N GLY A 41 10.35 -24.12 2.93
CA GLY A 41 11.52 -23.27 3.18
C GLY A 41 12.23 -22.91 1.86
N GLY A 42 12.78 -21.71 1.79
CA GLY A 42 13.55 -21.22 0.65
C GLY A 42 12.99 -19.91 0.08
N LYS A 43 13.85 -19.17 -0.65
CA LYS A 43 13.44 -17.96 -1.37
C LYS A 43 12.50 -18.30 -2.53
N PRO A 44 11.59 -17.40 -2.91
CA PRO A 44 10.79 -17.60 -4.11
C PRO A 44 11.72 -17.65 -5.33
N THR A 45 11.39 -18.55 -6.25
CA THR A 45 12.09 -18.66 -7.52
C THR A 45 11.20 -18.12 -8.65
N ILE A 46 11.80 -17.52 -9.65
CA ILE A 46 11.10 -17.12 -10.86
C ILE A 46 10.96 -18.36 -11.74
N PRO A 47 9.74 -18.83 -12.05
CA PRO A 47 9.56 -19.96 -12.95
C PRO A 47 9.94 -19.58 -14.38
N ASP A 48 10.48 -20.50 -15.14
CA ASP A 48 10.55 -20.37 -16.61
C ASP A 48 9.14 -20.63 -17.15
N VAL A 49 8.57 -19.63 -17.81
CA VAL A 49 7.21 -19.69 -18.35
C VAL A 49 7.22 -19.80 -19.86
N PRO A 50 6.17 -20.37 -20.49
CA PRO A 50 5.95 -20.26 -21.93
C PRO A 50 6.02 -18.81 -22.39
N ARG A 51 6.52 -18.57 -23.60
CA ARG A 51 6.76 -17.17 -24.05
C ARG A 51 5.47 -16.39 -24.31
N ASP A 52 4.38 -17.06 -24.56
CA ASP A 52 3.03 -16.52 -24.63
C ASP A 52 2.39 -16.23 -23.24
N GLU A 53 3.11 -16.51 -22.16
CA GLU A 53 2.70 -16.21 -20.78
C GLU A 53 3.63 -15.21 -20.06
N VAL A 54 4.54 -14.54 -20.79
CA VAL A 54 5.56 -13.67 -20.15
C VAL A 54 4.96 -12.45 -19.45
N ILE A 55 3.75 -12.01 -19.77
CA ILE A 55 3.07 -10.92 -19.05
C ILE A 55 2.34 -11.52 -17.86
N CYS A 56 2.83 -11.26 -16.64
CA CYS A 56 2.31 -11.84 -15.42
C CYS A 56 1.00 -11.18 -14.98
N PHE A 57 0.99 -9.84 -14.88
CA PHE A 57 -0.17 -9.04 -14.48
C PHE A 57 0.04 -7.57 -14.87
N ALA A 58 -1.02 -6.77 -14.69
CA ALA A 58 -0.96 -5.32 -14.84
C ALA A 58 -1.75 -4.63 -13.73
N LEU A 59 -1.32 -3.41 -13.40
CA LEU A 59 -1.95 -2.49 -12.46
C LEU A 59 -2.25 -1.17 -13.15
N TYR A 60 -3.32 -0.48 -12.75
CA TYR A 60 -3.63 0.83 -13.28
C TYR A 60 -4.28 1.76 -12.27
N THR A 61 -4.15 3.04 -12.52
CA THR A 61 -4.98 4.12 -11.95
C THR A 61 -5.36 5.11 -13.04
N VAL A 62 -6.42 5.88 -12.80
CA VAL A 62 -6.82 6.99 -13.67
C VAL A 62 -6.99 8.22 -12.77
N GLN A 63 -6.29 9.30 -13.10
CA GLN A 63 -6.38 10.59 -12.41
C GLN A 63 -6.30 11.72 -13.44
N ASP A 64 -7.17 12.73 -13.32
CA ASP A 64 -7.16 13.92 -14.17
C ASP A 64 -7.13 13.61 -15.68
N LYS A 65 -7.90 12.62 -16.11
CA LYS A 65 -7.92 12.09 -17.49
C LYS A 65 -6.58 11.52 -17.96
N ILE A 66 -5.75 11.09 -17.04
CA ILE A 66 -4.50 10.37 -17.34
C ILE A 66 -4.64 8.94 -16.84
N LEU A 67 -4.56 7.99 -17.78
CA LEU A 67 -4.40 6.58 -17.44
C LEU A 67 -2.91 6.29 -17.24
N LYS A 68 -2.56 5.76 -16.08
CA LYS A 68 -1.25 5.16 -15.85
C LYS A 68 -1.43 3.66 -15.63
N LEU A 69 -0.67 2.88 -16.37
CA LEU A 69 -0.69 1.41 -16.28
C LEU A 69 0.73 0.88 -16.25
N SER A 70 0.98 -0.07 -15.37
CA SER A 70 2.22 -0.85 -15.35
C SER A 70 1.92 -2.31 -15.61
N ALA A 71 2.72 -2.94 -16.48
CA ALA A 71 2.65 -4.36 -16.78
C ALA A 71 3.94 -5.05 -16.32
N GLN A 72 3.79 -6.02 -15.44
CA GLN A 72 4.89 -6.82 -14.92
C GLN A 72 5.13 -8.04 -15.79
N LEU A 73 6.34 -8.16 -16.30
CA LEU A 73 6.76 -9.30 -17.10
C LEU A 73 7.61 -10.26 -16.26
N TYR A 74 7.61 -11.53 -16.67
CA TYR A 74 8.69 -12.45 -16.32
C TYR A 74 9.97 -12.05 -17.06
N PRO A 75 11.16 -12.39 -16.54
CA PRO A 75 12.41 -12.08 -17.20
C PRO A 75 12.42 -12.53 -18.68
N LEU A 76 12.78 -11.61 -19.55
CA LEU A 76 12.94 -11.90 -20.97
C LEU A 76 14.29 -12.55 -21.23
N LYS A 77 14.34 -13.45 -22.21
CA LYS A 77 15.57 -14.13 -22.63
C LYS A 77 16.42 -13.20 -23.51
N ALA A 78 17.70 -13.47 -23.60
CA ALA A 78 18.59 -12.72 -24.48
C ALA A 78 18.09 -12.79 -25.94
N GLY A 79 17.98 -11.62 -26.58
CA GLY A 79 17.49 -11.49 -27.96
C GLY A 79 15.96 -11.36 -28.09
N GLU A 80 15.19 -11.53 -27.03
CA GLU A 80 13.76 -11.23 -27.07
C GLU A 80 13.52 -9.71 -27.07
N SER A 81 12.47 -9.29 -27.77
CA SER A 81 12.04 -7.89 -27.76
C SER A 81 11.60 -7.48 -26.36
N ARG A 82 11.98 -6.27 -25.96
CA ARG A 82 11.45 -5.64 -24.73
C ARG A 82 10.25 -4.72 -25.02
N GLU A 83 9.84 -4.60 -26.28
CA GLU A 83 8.67 -3.78 -26.63
C GLU A 83 7.39 -4.43 -26.10
N VAL A 84 6.55 -3.64 -25.47
CA VAL A 84 5.23 -4.03 -24.94
C VAL A 84 4.23 -3.00 -25.45
N SER A 85 3.06 -3.46 -25.90
CA SER A 85 2.01 -2.59 -26.42
C SER A 85 0.77 -2.63 -25.53
N LEU A 86 0.19 -1.46 -25.25
CA LEU A 86 -1.12 -1.31 -24.64
C LEU A 86 -2.16 -1.11 -25.74
N GLN A 87 -3.20 -1.93 -25.73
CA GLN A 87 -4.29 -1.89 -26.69
C GLN A 87 -5.62 -1.76 -26.01
N ILE A 88 -6.55 -1.04 -26.66
CA ILE A 88 -7.95 -0.88 -26.24
C ILE A 88 -8.86 -1.47 -27.30
N HIS A 89 -9.93 -2.14 -26.87
CA HIS A 89 -10.96 -2.66 -27.75
C HIS A 89 -11.98 -1.56 -28.05
N ASP A 90 -12.11 -1.17 -29.33
CA ASP A 90 -13.01 -0.09 -29.77
C ASP A 90 -14.46 -0.52 -29.99
N GLY A 91 -14.77 -1.78 -29.70
CA GLY A 91 -16.07 -2.43 -29.97
C GLY A 91 -16.01 -3.43 -31.11
N THR A 92 -15.04 -3.28 -32.01
CA THR A 92 -14.82 -4.15 -33.18
C THR A 92 -13.44 -4.81 -33.12
N ASP A 93 -12.40 -4.00 -32.96
CA ASP A 93 -11.01 -4.42 -33.03
C ASP A 93 -10.15 -3.87 -31.87
N TRP A 94 -8.93 -4.38 -31.77
CA TRP A 94 -7.94 -3.93 -30.81
C TRP A 94 -7.05 -2.84 -31.42
N GLN A 95 -7.07 -1.65 -30.84
CA GLN A 95 -6.27 -0.51 -31.25
C GLN A 95 -5.08 -0.31 -30.31
N THR A 96 -3.85 -0.27 -30.85
CA THR A 96 -2.66 0.07 -30.06
C THR A 96 -2.68 1.58 -29.75
N ILE A 97 -2.74 1.92 -28.48
CA ILE A 97 -2.79 3.32 -28.02
C ILE A 97 -1.46 3.78 -27.42
N ALA A 98 -0.63 2.87 -26.93
CA ALA A 98 0.69 3.19 -26.40
C ALA A 98 1.66 2.00 -26.54
N LYS A 99 2.96 2.31 -26.59
CA LYS A 99 4.05 1.35 -26.56
C LYS A 99 5.03 1.73 -25.45
N SER A 100 5.66 0.73 -24.87
CA SER A 100 6.66 0.88 -23.81
C SER A 100 7.78 -0.15 -23.97
N THR A 101 8.91 0.12 -23.34
CA THR A 101 10.03 -0.84 -23.30
C THR A 101 10.16 -1.37 -21.87
N ALA A 102 10.09 -2.68 -21.69
CA ALA A 102 10.30 -3.30 -20.40
C ALA A 102 11.71 -2.99 -19.87
N ASP A 103 11.78 -2.55 -18.62
CA ASP A 103 13.04 -2.28 -17.93
C ASP A 103 13.79 -3.58 -17.64
N GLU A 104 15.11 -3.59 -17.78
CA GLU A 104 15.93 -4.77 -17.48
C GLU A 104 16.02 -5.07 -15.99
N LEU A 105 15.91 -4.03 -15.15
CA LEU A 105 15.92 -4.19 -13.71
C LEU A 105 14.48 -4.19 -13.18
N GLY A 106 13.92 -5.38 -13.00
CA GLY A 106 12.55 -5.58 -12.50
C GLY A 106 11.54 -6.00 -13.56
N TRP A 107 11.84 -5.86 -14.87
CA TRP A 107 11.01 -6.32 -15.98
C TRP A 107 9.63 -5.67 -16.04
N LEU A 108 9.57 -4.37 -15.80
CA LEU A 108 8.34 -3.59 -15.79
C LEU A 108 8.22 -2.76 -17.09
N ALA A 109 7.06 -2.81 -17.73
CA ALA A 109 6.66 -1.87 -18.77
C ALA A 109 5.63 -0.88 -18.21
N THR A 110 5.83 0.42 -18.44
CA THR A 110 4.95 1.48 -17.93
C THR A 110 4.34 2.27 -19.07
N PHE A 111 3.05 2.59 -18.93
CA PHE A 111 2.29 3.35 -19.90
C PHE A 111 1.69 4.58 -19.22
N ARG A 112 1.66 5.68 -19.95
CA ARG A 112 0.97 6.93 -19.59
C ARG A 112 0.19 7.39 -20.80
N VAL A 113 -1.14 7.48 -20.67
CA VAL A 113 -2.05 7.87 -21.74
C VAL A 113 -2.84 9.07 -21.28
N GLU A 114 -2.68 10.18 -21.98
CA GLU A 114 -3.39 11.43 -21.74
C GLU A 114 -4.77 11.44 -22.41
N ASP A 115 -5.59 12.39 -22.02
CA ASP A 115 -6.96 12.56 -22.54
C ASP A 115 -7.84 11.31 -22.40
N TRP A 116 -7.60 10.54 -21.34
CA TRP A 116 -8.33 9.31 -21.09
C TRP A 116 -9.82 9.55 -20.81
N ASP A 117 -10.69 8.83 -21.50
CA ASP A 117 -12.14 8.85 -21.25
C ASP A 117 -12.48 7.95 -20.04
N HIS A 118 -12.57 8.55 -18.86
CA HIS A 118 -12.91 7.88 -17.59
C HIS A 118 -14.42 7.74 -17.36
N SER A 119 -15.26 8.20 -18.31
CA SER A 119 -16.72 8.18 -18.17
C SER A 119 -17.34 6.81 -18.46
N ARG A 120 -16.58 5.88 -19.00
CA ARG A 120 -17.04 4.54 -19.38
C ARG A 120 -15.96 3.47 -19.13
N ASP A 121 -16.37 2.23 -19.09
CA ASP A 121 -15.49 1.07 -19.03
C ASP A 121 -14.76 0.87 -20.36
N HIS A 122 -13.48 0.48 -20.28
CA HIS A 122 -12.67 0.11 -21.44
C HIS A 122 -12.09 -1.29 -21.25
N ARG A 123 -12.28 -2.18 -22.23
CA ARG A 123 -11.49 -3.42 -22.30
C ARG A 123 -10.09 -3.09 -22.80
N TYR A 124 -9.09 -3.53 -22.05
CA TYR A 124 -7.70 -3.37 -22.45
C TYR A 124 -6.99 -4.72 -22.59
N ARG A 125 -5.92 -4.72 -23.33
CA ARG A 125 -4.91 -5.77 -23.25
C ARG A 125 -3.50 -5.19 -23.39
N VAL A 126 -2.58 -5.86 -22.70
CA VAL A 126 -1.15 -5.66 -22.88
C VAL A 126 -0.62 -6.82 -23.69
N THR A 127 0.19 -6.53 -24.73
CA THR A 127 0.72 -7.57 -25.64
C THR A 127 2.23 -7.50 -25.76
N HIS A 128 2.87 -8.65 -25.97
CA HIS A 128 4.30 -8.78 -26.23
C HIS A 128 4.52 -9.50 -27.56
N PRO A 129 5.53 -9.14 -28.38
CA PRO A 129 5.77 -9.77 -29.68
C PRO A 129 5.99 -11.29 -29.63
N GLY A 130 6.36 -11.85 -28.48
CA GLY A 130 6.44 -13.29 -28.23
C GLY A 130 5.10 -14.02 -28.12
N GLY A 131 3.98 -13.34 -28.38
CA GLY A 131 2.63 -13.90 -28.34
C GLY A 131 1.88 -13.72 -27.03
N ALA A 132 2.54 -13.23 -25.98
CA ALA A 132 1.89 -13.04 -24.68
C ALA A 132 0.83 -11.94 -24.73
N THR A 133 -0.29 -12.20 -24.06
CA THR A 133 -1.38 -11.25 -23.89
C THR A 133 -1.93 -11.31 -22.46
N PHE A 134 -2.14 -10.14 -21.86
CA PHE A 134 -2.84 -10.00 -20.59
C PHE A 134 -4.00 -9.03 -20.78
N GLU A 135 -5.22 -9.49 -20.50
CA GLU A 135 -6.45 -8.70 -20.71
C GLU A 135 -7.11 -8.32 -19.39
N GLY A 136 -7.81 -7.20 -19.42
CA GLY A 136 -8.61 -6.74 -18.28
C GLY A 136 -9.55 -5.60 -18.68
N ARG A 137 -10.08 -4.94 -17.67
CA ARG A 137 -10.99 -3.81 -17.82
C ARG A 137 -10.51 -2.61 -17.00
N ILE A 138 -10.39 -1.47 -17.63
CA ILE A 138 -10.25 -0.19 -16.94
C ILE A 138 -11.68 0.30 -16.69
N ARG A 139 -12.03 0.42 -15.42
CA ARG A 139 -13.39 0.83 -15.01
C ARG A 139 -13.60 2.31 -15.22
N LYS A 140 -14.84 2.70 -15.45
CA LYS A 140 -15.27 4.10 -15.34
C LYS A 140 -15.07 4.58 -13.90
N ASP A 141 -14.88 5.87 -13.74
CA ASP A 141 -14.91 6.50 -12.41
C ASP A 141 -16.34 6.37 -11.83
N PRO A 142 -16.50 5.83 -10.61
CA PRO A 142 -17.81 5.57 -10.01
C PRO A 142 -18.47 6.82 -9.41
N VAL A 143 -18.37 7.97 -10.08
CA VAL A 143 -18.91 9.27 -9.60
C VAL A 143 -20.42 9.27 -9.37
N ASP A 144 -21.13 8.37 -10.02
CA ASP A 144 -22.59 8.24 -9.92
C ASP A 144 -23.03 7.33 -8.76
N GLN A 145 -22.09 6.74 -8.03
CA GLN A 145 -22.40 5.84 -6.92
C GLN A 145 -22.50 6.60 -5.60
N ASP A 146 -23.44 6.19 -4.75
CA ASP A 146 -23.57 6.72 -3.39
C ASP A 146 -22.57 6.11 -2.41
N GLU A 147 -22.01 4.96 -2.75
CA GLU A 147 -21.09 4.18 -1.93
C GLU A 147 -19.88 3.77 -2.75
N ILE A 148 -18.67 4.00 -2.19
CA ILE A 148 -17.41 3.54 -2.76
C ILE A 148 -16.83 2.47 -1.86
N VAL A 149 -16.61 1.28 -2.42
CA VAL A 149 -16.07 0.13 -1.69
C VAL A 149 -14.56 0.05 -1.91
N VAL A 150 -13.80 0.13 -0.81
CA VAL A 150 -12.34 -0.04 -0.81
C VAL A 150 -11.99 -1.37 -0.15
N ALA A 151 -11.29 -2.25 -0.87
CA ALA A 151 -10.69 -3.44 -0.28
C ALA A 151 -9.22 -3.15 0.03
N ALA A 152 -8.87 -3.19 1.33
CA ALA A 152 -7.53 -2.87 1.81
C ALA A 152 -6.84 -4.09 2.42
N PHE A 153 -5.53 -4.23 2.16
CA PHE A 153 -4.71 -5.38 2.51
C PHE A 153 -3.33 -4.94 3.02
N THR A 154 -2.73 -5.76 3.87
CA THR A 154 -1.33 -5.67 4.28
C THR A 154 -0.72 -7.05 4.42
N GLY A 155 0.62 -7.14 4.38
CA GLY A 155 1.36 -8.30 4.85
C GLY A 155 1.05 -9.61 4.11
N ASN A 156 1.41 -9.74 2.83
CA ASN A 156 1.26 -10.99 2.10
C ASN A 156 2.36 -12.00 2.48
N SER A 157 2.11 -12.76 3.55
CA SER A 157 3.09 -13.72 4.11
C SER A 157 3.66 -14.67 3.06
N ASN A 158 4.97 -14.87 3.11
CA ASN A 158 5.70 -15.82 2.27
C ASN A 158 5.71 -17.23 2.82
N THR A 159 5.21 -17.46 4.04
CA THR A 159 5.43 -18.73 4.74
C THR A 159 4.80 -19.91 4.04
N ASP A 160 3.67 -19.73 3.43
CA ASP A 160 2.97 -20.79 2.71
C ASP A 160 3.13 -20.73 1.19
N ARG A 161 3.42 -19.56 0.63
CA ARG A 161 3.52 -19.30 -0.82
C ARG A 161 2.36 -19.85 -1.63
N GLY A 162 1.24 -20.12 -0.95
CA GLY A 162 0.01 -20.64 -1.56
C GLY A 162 -0.68 -19.61 -2.43
N MET A 163 -1.64 -20.08 -3.19
CA MET A 163 -2.58 -19.20 -3.87
C MET A 163 -3.51 -18.56 -2.85
N ARG A 164 -4.19 -17.49 -3.25
CA ARG A 164 -5.09 -16.71 -2.39
C ARG A 164 -6.54 -16.78 -2.91
N GLU A 165 -6.94 -17.98 -3.40
CA GLU A 165 -8.25 -18.15 -4.04
C GLU A 165 -9.41 -17.72 -3.17
N ASP A 166 -9.36 -17.98 -1.88
CA ASP A 166 -10.45 -17.61 -0.95
C ASP A 166 -10.55 -16.09 -0.80
N ILE A 167 -9.41 -15.40 -0.67
CA ILE A 167 -9.37 -13.94 -0.61
C ILE A 167 -9.88 -13.36 -1.93
N VAL A 168 -9.32 -13.81 -3.05
CA VAL A 168 -9.70 -13.34 -4.39
C VAL A 168 -11.18 -13.56 -4.65
N LYS A 169 -11.73 -14.74 -4.31
CA LYS A 169 -13.15 -15.05 -4.44
C LYS A 169 -14.03 -14.09 -3.63
N ASN A 170 -13.66 -13.85 -2.37
CA ASN A 170 -14.43 -12.97 -1.49
C ASN A 170 -14.37 -11.51 -1.94
N VAL A 171 -13.20 -11.04 -2.36
CA VAL A 171 -13.05 -9.68 -2.91
C VAL A 171 -13.86 -9.51 -4.20
N ARG A 172 -13.82 -10.50 -5.10
CA ARG A 172 -14.64 -10.46 -6.32
C ARG A 172 -16.14 -10.43 -6.01
N ALA A 173 -16.59 -11.12 -4.97
CA ALA A 173 -17.98 -11.14 -4.57
C ALA A 173 -18.47 -9.79 -4.00
N GLN A 174 -17.57 -9.02 -3.40
CA GLN A 174 -17.86 -7.68 -2.89
C GLN A 174 -17.70 -6.59 -3.96
N ASP A 175 -17.03 -6.92 -5.05
CA ASP A 175 -16.79 -6.06 -6.22
C ASP A 175 -16.30 -4.63 -5.88
N PRO A 176 -15.18 -4.48 -5.15
CA PRO A 176 -14.71 -3.17 -4.71
C PRO A 176 -14.36 -2.24 -5.89
N ASP A 177 -14.52 -0.94 -5.67
CA ASP A 177 -14.18 0.10 -6.63
C ASP A 177 -12.69 0.42 -6.64
N LEU A 178 -12.00 0.18 -5.52
CA LEU A 178 -10.58 0.42 -5.34
C LEU A 178 -9.94 -0.71 -4.53
N LEU A 179 -8.75 -1.14 -4.95
CA LEU A 179 -7.89 -2.01 -4.16
C LEU A 179 -6.74 -1.20 -3.56
N PHE A 180 -6.44 -1.40 -2.29
CA PHE A 180 -5.30 -0.81 -1.60
C PHE A 180 -4.46 -1.90 -0.93
N PHE A 181 -3.18 -2.00 -1.32
CA PHE A 181 -2.18 -2.85 -0.68
C PHE A 181 -1.14 -1.95 -0.01
N SER A 182 -1.18 -1.91 1.31
CA SER A 182 -0.44 -0.94 2.13
C SER A 182 1.05 -1.27 2.31
N GLY A 183 1.51 -2.36 1.74
CA GLY A 183 2.91 -2.79 1.84
C GLY A 183 3.05 -4.24 2.26
N ASP A 184 4.29 -4.68 2.33
CA ASP A 184 4.67 -6.06 2.63
C ASP A 184 4.05 -7.08 1.67
N GLN A 185 4.02 -6.72 0.39
CA GLN A 185 3.69 -7.67 -0.69
C GLN A 185 4.73 -8.79 -0.76
N SER A 186 5.90 -8.58 -0.15
CA SER A 186 7.00 -9.52 -0.08
C SER A 186 7.77 -9.45 1.23
N TYR A 187 8.01 -10.59 1.86
CA TYR A 187 8.96 -10.75 2.97
C TYR A 187 10.31 -11.38 2.50
N ASP A 188 10.52 -11.51 1.21
CA ASP A 188 11.71 -12.12 0.62
C ASP A 188 12.77 -11.05 0.30
N HIS A 189 13.46 -10.59 1.34
CA HIS A 189 14.54 -9.62 1.20
C HIS A 189 15.53 -10.04 0.10
N ARG A 190 15.90 -9.11 -0.79
CA ARG A 190 16.79 -9.31 -1.94
C ARG A 190 16.26 -10.25 -3.04
N ALA A 191 14.98 -10.59 -2.99
CA ALA A 191 14.32 -11.41 -4.01
C ALA A 191 12.98 -10.79 -4.45
N HIS A 192 12.88 -9.45 -4.43
CA HIS A 192 11.64 -8.72 -4.67
C HIS A 192 10.97 -9.12 -5.97
N THR A 193 11.68 -9.18 -7.10
CA THR A 193 11.07 -9.52 -8.40
C THR A 193 10.37 -10.88 -8.39
N ALA A 194 11.00 -11.89 -7.76
CA ALA A 194 10.39 -13.22 -7.64
C ALA A 194 9.13 -13.20 -6.76
N ALA A 195 9.17 -12.46 -5.66
CA ALA A 195 8.05 -12.32 -4.73
C ALA A 195 6.92 -11.47 -5.35
N TRP A 196 7.25 -10.43 -6.09
CA TRP A 196 6.30 -9.58 -6.79
C TRP A 196 5.56 -10.33 -7.91
N LEU A 197 6.27 -11.17 -8.66
CA LEU A 197 5.66 -12.09 -9.62
C LEU A 197 4.74 -13.11 -8.93
N LEU A 198 5.10 -13.59 -7.75
CA LEU A 198 4.23 -14.46 -6.95
C LEU A 198 2.96 -13.72 -6.50
N PHE A 199 3.09 -12.50 -5.97
CA PHE A 199 1.96 -11.63 -5.63
C PHE A 199 1.03 -11.44 -6.83
N GLY A 200 1.59 -11.13 -8.01
CA GLY A 200 0.82 -11.00 -9.23
C GLY A 200 0.03 -12.25 -9.57
N ARG A 201 0.65 -13.44 -9.51
CA ARG A 201 -0.07 -14.72 -9.73
C ARG A 201 -1.19 -14.96 -8.73
N GLN A 202 -0.99 -14.54 -7.49
CA GLN A 202 -1.99 -14.72 -6.42
C GLN A 202 -3.21 -13.82 -6.61
N PHE A 203 -3.01 -12.58 -7.05
CA PHE A 203 -4.06 -11.56 -7.07
C PHE A 203 -4.49 -11.07 -8.47
N ARG A 204 -3.85 -11.52 -9.55
CA ARG A 204 -4.09 -11.03 -10.92
C ARG A 204 -5.58 -10.94 -11.32
N ASP A 205 -6.43 -11.84 -10.82
CA ASP A 205 -7.84 -11.89 -11.19
C ASP A 205 -8.67 -10.75 -10.59
N ILE A 206 -8.19 -10.09 -9.54
CA ILE A 206 -8.81 -8.88 -9.01
C ILE A 206 -8.08 -7.61 -9.45
N LEU A 207 -6.76 -7.69 -9.67
CA LEU A 207 -5.94 -6.56 -10.12
C LEU A 207 -6.29 -6.11 -11.54
N ARG A 208 -6.60 -7.06 -12.44
CA ARG A 208 -6.82 -6.79 -13.87
C ARG A 208 -8.01 -5.89 -14.18
N ASP A 209 -9.00 -5.82 -13.29
CA ASP A 209 -10.30 -5.18 -13.53
C ASP A 209 -10.59 -4.03 -12.57
N ARG A 210 -9.64 -3.62 -11.72
CA ARG A 210 -9.89 -2.59 -10.70
C ARG A 210 -8.71 -1.65 -10.57
N PRO A 211 -8.97 -0.34 -10.39
CA PRO A 211 -7.90 0.57 -10.01
C PRO A 211 -7.27 0.07 -8.69
N THR A 212 -5.96 0.10 -8.65
CA THR A 212 -5.21 -0.50 -7.55
C THR A 212 -4.14 0.47 -7.08
N ILE A 213 -4.03 0.65 -5.78
CA ILE A 213 -2.92 1.32 -5.13
C ILE A 213 -2.06 0.26 -4.45
N THR A 214 -0.81 0.17 -4.83
CA THR A 214 0.22 -0.58 -4.11
C THR A 214 1.31 0.38 -3.67
N ILE A 215 1.75 0.26 -2.42
CA ILE A 215 2.89 1.02 -1.89
C ILE A 215 3.86 0.05 -1.22
N PRO A 216 5.19 0.22 -1.39
CA PRO A 216 6.16 -0.65 -0.73
C PRO A 216 6.30 -0.30 0.75
N ASP A 217 6.45 -1.31 1.60
CA ASP A 217 6.86 -1.14 2.99
C ASP A 217 8.31 -1.64 3.21
N ASP A 218 8.73 -1.81 4.44
CA ASP A 218 10.11 -2.13 4.84
C ASP A 218 10.59 -3.48 4.29
N HIS A 219 9.78 -4.54 4.41
CA HIS A 219 10.16 -5.85 3.88
C HIS A 219 10.26 -5.86 2.34
N ASP A 220 9.43 -5.09 1.65
CA ASP A 220 9.53 -4.95 0.19
C ASP A 220 10.86 -4.36 -0.25
N VAL A 221 11.36 -3.34 0.47
CA VAL A 221 12.66 -2.73 0.20
C VAL A 221 13.84 -3.48 0.80
N GLY A 222 13.59 -4.62 1.42
CA GLY A 222 14.62 -5.59 1.81
C GLY A 222 15.20 -5.43 3.21
N GLN A 223 14.49 -4.78 4.12
CA GLN A 223 14.85 -4.69 5.54
C GLN A 223 13.62 -4.95 6.41
N GLY A 224 13.81 -5.32 7.65
CA GLY A 224 12.71 -5.73 8.53
C GLY A 224 12.13 -4.62 9.38
N ASN A 225 12.55 -3.40 9.21
CA ASN A 225 12.00 -2.14 9.70
C ASN A 225 12.62 -1.02 8.87
N LEU A 226 11.87 0.01 8.57
CA LEU A 226 12.37 1.13 7.76
C LEU A 226 12.10 2.49 8.41
N TRP A 227 13.18 3.13 8.83
CA TRP A 227 13.23 4.54 9.20
C TRP A 227 14.12 5.24 8.17
N GLY A 228 13.54 5.73 7.08
CA GLY A 228 14.26 6.09 5.86
C GLY A 228 15.19 7.31 5.96
N GLU A 229 15.05 8.18 6.96
CA GLU A 229 15.91 9.35 7.23
C GLU A 229 16.21 10.18 5.98
N ALA A 230 15.21 10.34 5.10
CA ALA A 230 15.35 11.05 3.81
C ALA A 230 16.41 10.46 2.87
N GLY A 231 16.58 9.14 2.88
CA GLY A 231 17.49 8.44 1.96
C GLY A 231 18.90 8.19 2.49
N LYS A 232 19.15 8.45 3.75
CA LYS A 232 20.43 8.17 4.40
C LYS A 232 20.87 6.70 4.24
N VAL A 233 22.16 6.45 4.22
CA VAL A 233 22.71 5.09 4.32
C VAL A 233 22.73 4.67 5.78
N SER A 234 22.08 3.56 6.13
CA SER A 234 22.15 3.01 7.48
C SER A 234 23.53 2.39 7.76
N LYS A 235 24.05 2.62 8.96
CA LYS A 235 25.27 2.01 9.47
C LYS A 235 25.00 0.75 10.30
N LEU A 236 23.76 0.57 10.74
CA LEU A 236 23.34 -0.59 11.52
C LEU A 236 22.66 -1.62 10.63
N ARG A 237 22.99 -2.88 10.84
CA ARG A 237 22.43 -3.99 10.06
C ARG A 237 20.88 -4.05 10.05
N GLY A 238 20.23 -3.57 11.11
CA GLY A 238 18.77 -3.55 11.24
C GLY A 238 18.14 -2.20 10.90
N GLY A 239 18.90 -1.22 10.42
CA GLY A 239 18.37 0.08 10.01
C GLY A 239 17.94 1.02 11.15
N ALA A 240 18.10 0.63 12.41
CA ALA A 240 17.54 1.37 13.56
C ALA A 240 18.17 2.77 13.80
N ASP A 241 19.33 3.04 13.22
CA ASP A 241 19.95 4.37 13.19
C ASP A 241 19.40 5.27 12.08
N GLY A 242 18.39 4.78 11.37
CA GLY A 242 17.79 5.43 10.21
C GLY A 242 18.55 5.19 8.91
N GLY A 243 17.82 5.18 7.81
CA GLY A 243 18.34 5.01 6.47
C GLY A 243 18.09 3.63 5.86
N TYR A 244 18.61 3.47 4.67
CA TYR A 244 18.47 2.28 3.85
C TYR A 244 19.69 1.39 3.96
N ILE A 245 19.49 0.07 4.06
CA ILE A 245 20.56 -0.95 4.04
C ILE A 245 20.76 -1.54 2.63
N MET A 246 19.75 -1.41 1.75
CA MET A 246 19.83 -1.88 0.37
C MET A 246 20.37 -0.78 -0.56
N PRO A 247 21.05 -1.15 -1.65
CA PRO A 247 21.50 -0.18 -2.65
C PRO A 247 20.33 0.63 -3.22
N PRO A 248 20.51 1.92 -3.56
CA PRO A 248 19.43 2.76 -4.07
C PRO A 248 18.83 2.26 -5.38
N GLU A 249 19.59 1.57 -6.22
CA GLU A 249 19.09 0.95 -7.46
C GLU A 249 18.04 -0.13 -7.15
N TYR A 250 18.25 -0.92 -6.09
CA TYR A 250 17.29 -1.92 -5.63
C TYR A 250 16.03 -1.26 -5.07
N VAL A 251 16.19 -0.25 -4.20
CA VAL A 251 15.06 0.50 -3.61
C VAL A 251 14.22 1.15 -4.72
N ASN A 252 14.88 1.77 -5.70
CA ASN A 252 14.20 2.40 -6.84
C ASN A 252 13.52 1.36 -7.75
N MET A 253 14.10 0.17 -7.92
CA MET A 253 13.47 -0.93 -8.67
C MET A 253 12.19 -1.39 -7.97
N VAL A 254 12.23 -1.60 -6.66
CA VAL A 254 11.05 -1.98 -5.85
C VAL A 254 9.96 -0.92 -5.95
N GLN A 255 10.32 0.35 -5.72
CA GLN A 255 9.38 1.46 -5.80
C GLN A 255 8.78 1.55 -7.20
N ARG A 256 9.59 1.49 -8.27
CA ARG A 256 9.10 1.51 -9.65
C ARG A 256 8.13 0.35 -9.92
N ALA A 257 8.42 -0.85 -9.48
CA ALA A 257 7.55 -2.01 -9.67
C ALA A 257 6.18 -1.81 -9.02
N GLN A 258 6.14 -1.24 -7.83
CA GLN A 258 4.92 -1.12 -7.04
C GLN A 258 4.17 0.20 -7.24
N THR A 259 4.77 1.26 -7.77
CA THR A 259 4.15 2.59 -7.77
C THR A 259 4.09 3.30 -9.15
N SER A 260 4.66 2.73 -10.21
CA SER A 260 4.69 3.42 -11.52
C SER A 260 3.31 3.64 -12.15
N HIS A 261 2.30 2.88 -11.75
CA HIS A 261 0.92 3.04 -12.19
C HIS A 261 0.13 4.05 -11.35
N LEU A 262 0.68 4.56 -10.25
CA LEU A 262 0.06 5.63 -9.47
C LEU A 262 0.11 6.97 -10.23
N PRO A 263 -0.73 7.95 -9.90
CA PRO A 263 -0.61 9.29 -10.43
C PRO A 263 0.81 9.86 -10.29
N ASP A 264 1.13 10.89 -11.06
CA ASP A 264 2.45 11.50 -10.98
C ASP A 264 2.71 12.03 -9.56
N PRO A 265 3.93 11.88 -9.01
CA PRO A 265 4.23 12.33 -7.66
C PRO A 265 4.05 13.85 -7.54
N TYR A 266 3.51 14.30 -6.42
CA TYR A 266 3.31 15.72 -6.12
C TYR A 266 4.61 16.54 -6.26
N ASP A 267 5.71 16.01 -5.73
CA ASP A 267 7.05 16.58 -5.90
C ASP A 267 8.01 15.45 -6.27
N PRO A 268 8.43 15.34 -7.55
CA PRO A 268 9.24 14.21 -8.01
C PRO A 268 10.72 14.28 -7.61
N THR A 269 11.14 15.32 -6.87
CA THR A 269 12.54 15.49 -6.46
C THR A 269 13.01 14.31 -5.62
N PRO A 270 14.03 13.56 -6.04
CA PRO A 270 14.56 12.45 -5.25
C PRO A 270 15.08 12.91 -3.88
N ILE A 271 15.14 11.98 -2.94
CA ILE A 271 15.84 12.15 -1.65
C ILE A 271 17.31 11.75 -1.80
N GLU A 272 18.07 11.70 -0.69
CA GLU A 272 19.48 11.30 -0.74
C GLU A 272 19.68 9.99 -1.50
N GLN A 273 20.88 9.76 -2.01
CA GLN A 273 21.26 8.63 -2.86
C GLN A 273 20.48 8.53 -4.19
N GLY A 274 19.66 9.53 -4.56
CA GLY A 274 18.80 9.45 -5.74
C GLY A 274 17.63 8.50 -5.58
N ILE A 275 17.22 8.20 -4.35
CA ILE A 275 16.01 7.41 -4.09
C ILE A 275 14.81 8.25 -4.47
N THR A 276 13.97 7.71 -5.35
CA THR A 276 12.78 8.39 -5.88
C THR A 276 11.65 8.45 -4.87
N VAL A 277 10.63 9.24 -5.14
CA VAL A 277 9.44 9.43 -4.31
C VAL A 277 8.18 9.19 -5.12
N TYR A 278 7.06 8.88 -4.45
CA TYR A 278 5.78 8.60 -5.14
C TYR A 278 4.55 9.25 -4.47
N TYR A 279 4.71 9.96 -3.35
CA TYR A 279 3.53 10.53 -2.68
C TYR A 279 2.74 11.46 -3.61
N THR A 280 1.43 11.24 -3.63
CA THR A 280 0.50 11.84 -4.61
C THR A 280 -0.94 11.74 -4.09
N SER A 281 -1.93 12.14 -4.89
CA SER A 281 -3.34 11.90 -4.63
C SER A 281 -4.03 11.17 -5.79
N LEU A 282 -5.12 10.48 -5.46
CA LEU A 282 -5.99 9.80 -6.41
C LEU A 282 -7.44 10.00 -6.00
N ASN A 283 -8.27 10.53 -6.91
CA ASN A 283 -9.71 10.64 -6.70
C ASN A 283 -10.43 9.44 -7.31
N VAL A 284 -11.29 8.80 -6.54
CA VAL A 284 -12.17 7.72 -7.01
C VAL A 284 -13.57 7.96 -6.49
N GLY A 285 -14.50 8.20 -7.39
CA GLY A 285 -15.91 8.39 -7.05
C GLY A 285 -16.18 9.56 -6.09
N GLY A 286 -15.35 10.61 -6.12
CA GLY A 286 -15.48 11.76 -5.23
C GLY A 286 -14.84 11.57 -3.85
N ILE A 287 -14.08 10.49 -3.64
CA ILE A 287 -13.19 10.36 -2.49
C ILE A 287 -11.76 10.63 -2.97
N ASP A 288 -11.14 11.64 -2.40
CA ASP A 288 -9.77 12.00 -2.70
C ASP A 288 -8.82 11.37 -1.69
N PHE A 289 -7.96 10.47 -2.17
CA PHE A 289 -7.01 9.69 -1.39
C PHE A 289 -5.62 10.30 -1.48
N ALA A 290 -5.09 10.84 -0.38
CA ALA A 290 -3.67 11.15 -0.28
C ALA A 290 -2.88 9.86 -0.02
N ILE A 291 -1.97 9.53 -0.91
CA ILE A 291 -1.05 8.39 -0.81
C ILE A 291 0.26 8.94 -0.30
N ILE A 292 0.69 8.54 0.90
CA ILE A 292 1.88 9.06 1.56
C ILE A 292 2.97 8.00 1.75
N GLU A 293 4.17 8.45 2.03
CA GLU A 293 5.36 7.62 2.26
C GLU A 293 5.85 7.81 3.70
N ASP A 294 5.17 7.21 4.64
CA ASP A 294 5.42 7.40 6.07
C ASP A 294 6.77 6.82 6.55
N ARG A 295 7.38 5.91 5.79
CA ARG A 295 8.70 5.35 6.07
C ARG A 295 9.86 6.25 5.60
N LYS A 296 9.66 7.01 4.52
CA LYS A 296 10.77 7.61 3.75
C LYS A 296 11.57 8.67 4.49
N TRP A 297 10.92 9.48 5.31
CA TRP A 297 11.56 10.53 6.12
C TRP A 297 11.64 10.22 7.59
N LYS A 298 11.07 9.10 8.01
CA LYS A 298 10.95 8.71 9.40
C LYS A 298 12.31 8.57 10.07
N THR A 299 12.46 9.18 11.24
CA THR A 299 13.70 9.17 12.03
C THR A 299 13.85 7.84 12.76
N GLY A 300 15.05 7.24 12.71
CA GLY A 300 15.39 6.02 13.42
C GLY A 300 15.57 6.24 14.92
N PRO A 301 15.16 5.31 15.79
CA PRO A 301 15.21 5.48 17.24
C PRO A 301 16.59 5.29 17.87
N ALA A 302 17.50 4.54 17.23
CA ALA A 302 18.77 4.17 17.82
C ALA A 302 19.70 5.37 18.04
N GLY A 303 20.15 5.54 19.27
CA GLY A 303 21.02 6.64 19.66
C GLY A 303 20.30 7.93 20.03
N LEU A 304 19.00 8.03 19.78
CA LEU A 304 18.16 9.17 20.16
C LEU A 304 17.41 8.94 21.45
N ILE A 305 16.97 7.70 21.67
CA ILE A 305 16.16 7.32 22.83
C ILE A 305 16.79 6.15 23.58
N PRO A 306 16.49 5.98 24.88
CA PRO A 306 16.96 4.83 25.65
C PRO A 306 16.40 3.52 25.06
N LYS A 307 17.21 2.46 25.08
CA LYS A 307 16.73 1.12 24.76
C LYS A 307 15.88 0.60 25.92
N GLN A 308 14.60 0.32 25.67
CA GLN A 308 13.65 -0.11 26.69
C GLN A 308 13.03 -1.49 26.37
N GLY A 309 13.73 -2.30 25.58
CA GLY A 309 13.28 -3.62 25.20
C GLY A 309 14.35 -4.44 24.49
N PRO A 310 14.01 -5.64 23.99
CA PRO A 310 14.94 -6.56 23.36
C PRO A 310 15.51 -6.04 22.02
N ARG A 311 14.74 -5.20 21.34
CA ARG A 311 15.12 -4.52 20.09
C ARG A 311 15.02 -3.00 20.27
N PRO A 312 15.65 -2.18 19.41
CA PRO A 312 15.54 -0.71 19.50
C PRO A 312 14.11 -0.18 19.39
N ASP A 313 13.25 -0.88 18.67
CA ASP A 313 11.87 -0.55 18.37
C ASP A 313 10.86 -1.14 19.36
N HIS A 314 11.21 -2.24 20.06
CA HIS A 314 10.32 -2.96 20.96
C HIS A 314 10.45 -2.47 22.39
N ILE A 315 9.40 -1.90 22.92
CA ILE A 315 9.34 -1.44 24.32
C ILE A 315 8.53 -2.43 25.14
N ASN A 316 9.16 -3.04 26.14
CA ASN A 316 8.51 -3.95 27.08
C ASN A 316 8.85 -3.65 28.57
N ASP A 317 9.54 -2.54 28.84
CA ASP A 317 9.80 -2.08 30.21
C ASP A 317 8.48 -1.66 30.85
N PRO A 318 8.07 -2.25 32.00
CA PRO A 318 6.83 -1.87 32.68
C PRO A 318 6.84 -0.43 33.21
N ASN A 319 8.00 0.19 33.33
CA ASN A 319 8.15 1.59 33.72
C ASN A 319 8.23 2.54 32.52
N TYR A 320 7.87 2.07 31.34
CA TYR A 320 7.90 2.88 30.13
C TYR A 320 7.12 4.19 30.30
N ASP A 321 7.84 5.27 30.13
CA ASP A 321 7.31 6.61 30.03
C ASP A 321 7.38 7.10 28.59
N ARG A 322 6.23 7.33 27.98
CA ARG A 322 6.12 7.80 26.59
C ARG A 322 6.77 9.18 26.38
N GLU A 323 6.83 10.02 27.42
CA GLU A 323 7.42 11.35 27.33
C GLU A 323 8.95 11.26 27.24
N SER A 324 9.55 10.21 27.80
CA SER A 324 11.00 9.96 27.73
C SER A 324 11.52 9.62 26.32
N VAL A 325 10.62 9.28 25.40
CA VAL A 325 10.95 8.96 24.02
C VAL A 325 10.42 10.01 23.03
N ASP A 326 9.82 11.09 23.50
CA ASP A 326 9.43 12.20 22.64
C ASP A 326 10.65 13.05 22.26
N VAL A 327 11.01 13.06 20.99
CA VAL A 327 12.12 13.83 20.43
C VAL A 327 11.51 14.84 19.45
N PRO A 328 11.42 16.13 19.84
CA PRO A 328 10.72 17.15 19.04
C PRO A 328 11.27 17.33 17.62
N GLU A 329 12.57 17.12 17.42
CA GLU A 329 13.25 17.23 16.13
C GLU A 329 13.05 15.99 15.23
N ALA A 330 12.60 14.86 15.80
CA ALA A 330 12.40 13.65 15.05
C ALA A 330 11.24 13.81 14.03
N ARG A 331 11.48 13.33 12.82
CA ARG A 331 10.58 13.47 11.68
C ARG A 331 9.82 12.20 11.43
N LEU A 332 8.57 12.32 11.03
CA LEU A 332 7.77 11.23 10.47
C LEU A 332 7.64 11.42 8.95
N LEU A 333 6.83 12.38 8.51
CA LEU A 333 6.57 12.61 7.09
C LEU A 333 7.56 13.56 6.40
N GLY A 334 8.29 14.37 7.19
CA GLY A 334 9.10 15.46 6.65
C GLY A 334 8.28 16.63 6.11
N ASP A 335 8.94 17.78 5.90
CA ASP A 335 8.27 19.03 5.54
C ASP A 335 7.58 18.97 4.17
N ARG A 336 8.15 18.21 3.23
CA ARG A 336 7.61 18.08 1.87
C ARG A 336 6.23 17.42 1.88
N GLN A 337 6.06 16.31 2.61
CA GLN A 337 4.77 15.63 2.70
C GLN A 337 3.78 16.38 3.60
N LEU A 338 4.24 17.05 4.66
CA LEU A 338 3.36 17.92 5.46
C LEU A 338 2.82 19.09 4.61
N LYS A 339 3.67 19.68 3.75
CA LYS A 339 3.21 20.69 2.78
C LYS A 339 2.17 20.09 1.82
N PHE A 340 2.45 18.91 1.25
CA PHE A 340 1.52 18.20 0.39
C PHE A 340 0.16 17.99 1.07
N LEU A 341 0.14 17.41 2.27
CA LEU A 341 -1.10 17.16 3.01
C LEU A 341 -1.89 18.44 3.30
N ARG A 342 -1.18 19.55 3.59
CA ARG A 342 -1.81 20.85 3.83
C ARG A 342 -2.49 21.40 2.58
N GLU A 343 -1.82 21.37 1.43
CA GLU A 343 -2.35 21.86 0.17
C GLU A 343 -3.47 20.96 -0.35
N TRP A 344 -3.26 19.64 -0.31
CA TRP A 344 -4.28 18.65 -0.64
C TRP A 344 -5.52 18.76 0.26
N GLY A 345 -5.33 18.98 1.57
CA GLY A 345 -6.44 19.10 2.52
C GLY A 345 -7.32 20.34 2.28
N GLN A 346 -6.79 21.37 1.63
CA GLN A 346 -7.53 22.59 1.28
C GLN A 346 -8.23 22.48 -0.08
N ASP A 347 -7.76 21.63 -0.96
CA ASP A 347 -8.36 21.43 -2.28
C ASP A 347 -9.52 20.41 -2.19
N TRP A 348 -10.73 20.89 -2.35
CA TRP A 348 -11.95 20.08 -2.39
C TRP A 348 -12.53 19.98 -3.80
N GLY A 349 -11.75 20.35 -4.84
CA GLY A 349 -12.18 20.23 -6.24
C GLY A 349 -12.45 18.77 -6.61
N GLY A 350 -13.74 18.44 -6.87
CA GLY A 350 -14.15 17.06 -7.21
C GLY A 350 -14.15 16.05 -6.05
N ALA A 351 -14.00 16.52 -4.81
CA ALA A 351 -13.99 15.65 -3.63
C ALA A 351 -15.16 15.95 -2.70
N ASP A 352 -15.87 14.90 -2.29
CA ASP A 352 -16.88 14.93 -1.22
C ASP A 352 -16.30 14.43 0.11
N MET A 353 -15.24 13.62 0.05
CA MET A 353 -14.54 13.06 1.21
C MET A 353 -13.04 13.02 0.97
N LYS A 354 -12.29 12.98 2.09
CA LYS A 354 -10.83 12.82 2.05
C LYS A 354 -10.38 11.65 2.88
N ALA A 355 -9.41 10.91 2.36
CA ALA A 355 -8.77 9.78 3.05
C ALA A 355 -7.25 9.83 2.87
N VAL A 356 -6.51 9.35 3.86
CA VAL A 356 -5.06 9.17 3.77
C VAL A 356 -4.74 7.68 3.74
N LEU A 357 -3.86 7.28 2.84
CA LEU A 357 -3.36 5.92 2.71
C LEU A 357 -1.86 5.91 3.02
N SER A 358 -1.44 5.05 3.94
CA SER A 358 -0.03 4.90 4.31
C SER A 358 0.35 3.45 4.58
N GLN A 359 1.63 3.19 4.75
CA GLN A 359 2.12 1.87 5.10
C GLN A 359 1.64 1.47 6.49
N THR A 360 1.88 2.31 7.51
CA THR A 360 1.62 1.94 8.88
C THR A 360 0.72 2.94 9.63
N ILE A 361 0.14 2.48 10.71
CA ILE A 361 -0.84 3.24 11.49
C ILE A 361 -0.19 4.31 12.35
N PHE A 362 -0.86 5.46 12.50
CA PHE A 362 -0.40 6.59 13.35
C PHE A 362 -0.69 6.37 14.84
N ALA A 363 -0.31 5.21 15.35
CA ALA A 363 -0.43 4.87 16.77
C ALA A 363 0.70 3.95 17.21
N GLY A 364 1.13 4.06 18.46
CA GLY A 364 1.98 3.07 19.10
C GLY A 364 1.14 1.89 19.56
N GLY A 365 1.24 0.75 18.88
CA GLY A 365 0.45 -0.43 19.22
C GLY A 365 1.04 -1.20 20.40
N ALA A 366 0.30 -1.38 21.50
CA ALA A 366 0.63 -2.39 22.49
C ALA A 366 0.07 -3.74 22.03
N HIS A 367 0.92 -4.72 21.75
CA HIS A 367 0.48 -5.99 21.21
C HIS A 367 1.37 -7.17 21.64
N ILE A 368 1.00 -8.37 21.24
CA ILE A 368 1.80 -9.58 21.45
C ILE A 368 2.61 -9.80 20.18
N HIS A 369 3.94 -9.92 20.30
CA HIS A 369 4.84 -10.03 19.16
C HIS A 369 5.73 -11.27 19.23
N GLY A 370 6.00 -11.83 18.06
CA GLY A 370 6.97 -12.91 17.84
C GLY A 370 6.53 -14.28 18.34
N SER A 371 7.39 -15.27 18.10
CA SER A 371 7.13 -16.69 18.38
C SER A 371 6.97 -17.02 19.87
N HIS A 372 7.40 -16.14 20.76
CA HIS A 372 7.31 -16.31 22.21
C HIS A 372 6.15 -15.51 22.83
N ASN A 373 5.27 -14.93 22.02
CA ASN A 373 4.16 -14.09 22.45
C ASN A 373 4.59 -13.00 23.46
N GLY A 374 5.73 -12.36 23.17
CA GLY A 374 6.25 -11.27 23.98
C GLY A 374 5.32 -10.07 23.94
N ARG A 375 4.83 -9.62 25.11
CA ARG A 375 4.00 -8.43 25.18
C ARG A 375 4.87 -7.18 25.01
N LEU A 376 4.51 -6.35 24.02
CA LEU A 376 5.05 -5.01 23.84
C LEU A 376 4.10 -3.98 24.42
N LEU A 377 4.66 -2.95 25.04
CA LEU A 377 3.93 -1.77 25.51
C LEU A 377 3.86 -0.69 24.42
N ALA A 378 4.87 -0.65 23.57
CA ALA A 378 4.90 0.14 22.34
C ALA A 378 5.83 -0.50 21.31
N ASP A 379 5.51 -0.29 20.03
CA ASP A 379 6.33 -0.61 18.89
C ASP A 379 6.68 0.68 18.16
N LEU A 380 7.98 1.01 18.11
CA LEU A 380 8.45 2.26 17.49
C LEU A 380 8.60 2.13 15.96
N ASP A 381 8.37 0.95 15.43
CA ASP A 381 8.21 0.77 13.99
C ASP A 381 6.89 1.35 13.51
N SER A 382 5.84 1.26 14.30
CA SER A 382 4.58 1.97 14.05
C SER A 382 4.75 3.49 14.09
N ASN A 383 3.80 4.23 13.52
CA ASN A 383 3.83 5.71 13.50
C ASN A 383 3.33 6.36 14.80
N GLY A 384 3.27 5.61 15.91
CA GLY A 384 3.32 6.17 17.24
C GLY A 384 4.64 6.84 17.55
N TRP A 385 5.71 6.45 16.88
CA TRP A 385 7.04 7.07 16.85
C TRP A 385 7.30 7.71 15.49
N PRO A 386 7.95 8.90 15.40
CA PRO A 386 8.16 9.87 16.50
C PRO A 386 6.86 10.59 16.88
N GLN A 387 6.63 10.78 18.17
CA GLN A 387 5.35 11.34 18.69
C GLN A 387 5.08 12.75 18.17
N ALA A 388 6.05 13.65 18.24
CA ALA A 388 5.91 15.00 17.70
C ALA A 388 5.68 14.99 16.17
N GLY A 389 6.33 14.08 15.44
CA GLY A 389 6.11 13.86 14.01
C GLY A 389 4.70 13.35 13.70
N ARG A 390 4.22 12.40 14.51
CA ARG A 390 2.84 11.91 14.47
C ARG A 390 1.82 13.02 14.69
N ALA A 391 2.02 13.83 15.72
CA ALA A 391 1.10 14.92 16.05
C ALA A 391 0.98 15.91 14.87
N ARG A 392 2.10 16.30 14.24
CA ARG A 392 2.09 17.18 13.05
C ARG A 392 1.33 16.57 11.87
N ALA A 393 1.48 15.27 11.63
CA ALA A 393 0.76 14.60 10.55
C ALA A 393 -0.75 14.56 10.81
N LEU A 394 -1.15 14.13 12.00
CA LEU A 394 -2.56 14.09 12.41
C LEU A 394 -3.22 15.47 12.41
N GLU A 395 -2.45 16.53 12.73
CA GLU A 395 -2.97 17.90 12.68
C GLU A 395 -3.35 18.32 11.24
N GLU A 396 -2.53 17.99 10.23
CA GLU A 396 -2.90 18.27 8.82
C GLU A 396 -4.12 17.44 8.39
N MET A 397 -4.17 16.17 8.77
CA MET A 397 -5.31 15.28 8.45
C MET A 397 -6.61 15.76 9.12
N ARG A 398 -6.54 16.19 10.38
CA ARG A 398 -7.69 16.71 11.14
C ARG A 398 -8.32 17.94 10.49
N ARG A 399 -7.52 18.83 9.89
CA ARG A 399 -7.99 20.06 9.26
C ARG A 399 -8.94 19.81 8.09
N CYS A 400 -8.83 18.69 7.42
CA CYS A 400 -9.70 18.29 6.31
C CYS A 400 -10.61 17.10 6.65
N PHE A 401 -10.72 16.73 7.91
CA PHE A 401 -11.52 15.61 8.37
C PHE A 401 -11.18 14.27 7.68
N ALA A 402 -9.95 14.12 7.22
CA ALA A 402 -9.53 12.91 6.56
C ALA A 402 -9.51 11.73 7.53
N PHE A 403 -10.09 10.60 7.10
CA PHE A 403 -9.85 9.33 7.77
C PHE A 403 -8.62 8.66 7.19
N HIS A 404 -8.12 7.64 7.87
CA HIS A 404 -6.85 7.02 7.51
C HIS A 404 -6.99 5.51 7.41
N ILE A 405 -6.38 4.92 6.38
CA ILE A 405 -6.27 3.47 6.18
C ILE A 405 -4.79 3.12 6.08
N ALA A 406 -4.37 2.15 6.86
CA ALA A 406 -2.99 1.68 6.91
C ALA A 406 -2.90 0.19 7.25
N GLY A 407 -1.70 -0.37 7.24
CA GLY A 407 -1.43 -1.75 7.56
C GLY A 407 -0.26 -1.95 8.52
N ASP A 408 0.67 -2.84 8.17
CA ASP A 408 1.94 -3.15 8.83
C ASP A 408 1.81 -3.91 10.17
N GLN A 409 0.91 -3.50 11.04
CA GLN A 409 0.84 -4.00 12.42
C GLN A 409 0.28 -5.42 12.58
N HIS A 410 -0.12 -6.07 11.49
CA HIS A 410 -0.69 -7.43 11.50
C HIS A 410 -1.88 -7.59 12.47
N LEU A 411 -2.60 -6.51 12.70
CA LEU A 411 -3.72 -6.45 13.65
C LEU A 411 -4.81 -5.51 13.14
N ALA A 412 -6.00 -6.04 12.90
CA ALA A 412 -7.15 -5.20 12.55
C ALA A 412 -7.55 -4.34 13.73
N THR A 413 -7.47 -3.02 13.58
CA THR A 413 -7.88 -2.07 14.61
C THR A 413 -8.58 -0.85 14.04
N VAL A 414 -9.46 -0.26 14.84
CA VAL A 414 -10.03 1.07 14.61
C VAL A 414 -9.58 1.96 15.75
N ILE A 415 -8.92 3.06 15.43
CA ILE A 415 -8.32 3.95 16.41
C ILE A 415 -8.88 5.36 16.23
N HIS A 416 -9.47 5.90 17.28
CA HIS A 416 -9.80 7.31 17.34
C HIS A 416 -8.63 8.05 18.00
N HIS A 417 -8.02 8.95 17.25
CA HIS A 417 -6.80 9.64 17.67
C HIS A 417 -7.05 10.84 18.53
N GLY A 418 -6.08 11.12 19.41
CA GLY A 418 -5.93 12.38 20.11
C GLY A 418 -4.55 13.01 19.84
N ILE A 419 -4.48 14.34 19.81
CA ILE A 419 -3.26 15.13 19.72
C ILE A 419 -3.06 15.89 21.03
N ASN A 420 -3.98 16.79 21.34
CA ASN A 420 -3.95 17.62 22.54
C ASN A 420 -4.86 17.08 23.65
N SER A 421 -5.91 16.38 23.25
CA SER A 421 -6.85 15.72 24.15
C SER A 421 -7.34 14.43 23.52
N TRP A 422 -8.03 13.62 24.33
CA TRP A 422 -8.69 12.41 23.86
C TRP A 422 -9.71 12.75 22.75
N GLU A 423 -9.67 12.01 21.66
CA GLU A 423 -10.64 12.10 20.55
C GLU A 423 -10.65 13.44 19.78
N ASP A 424 -9.61 14.25 19.84
CA ASP A 424 -9.56 15.52 19.13
C ASP A 424 -8.97 15.46 17.71
N ALA A 425 -8.71 14.24 17.23
CA ALA A 425 -8.20 14.00 15.88
C ALA A 425 -9.08 12.96 15.14
N GLY A 426 -8.68 12.61 13.91
CA GLY A 426 -9.45 11.71 13.06
C GLY A 426 -9.39 10.24 13.48
N VAL A 427 -9.93 9.39 12.62
CA VAL A 427 -10.02 7.94 12.83
C VAL A 427 -9.11 7.22 11.83
N SER A 428 -8.41 6.20 12.32
CA SER A 428 -7.61 5.28 11.50
C SER A 428 -8.16 3.86 11.52
N PHE A 429 -8.01 3.21 10.38
CA PHE A 429 -8.25 1.78 10.19
C PHE A 429 -6.93 1.11 9.89
N CYS A 430 -6.50 0.20 10.75
CA CYS A 430 -5.41 -0.70 10.45
C CYS A 430 -5.99 -1.99 9.88
N VAL A 431 -5.56 -2.37 8.70
CA VAL A 431 -5.93 -3.65 8.09
C VAL A 431 -4.99 -4.75 8.59
N PRO A 432 -5.47 -6.02 8.72
CA PRO A 432 -4.68 -7.12 9.23
C PRO A 432 -3.70 -7.68 8.22
#